data_73c62788608568965bf26ddd2795347d
#
_entry.id   73c62788608568965bf26ddd2795347d
#
_cell.length_a   1.000
_cell.length_b   1.000
_cell.length_c   1.000
_cell.angle_alpha   90.00
_cell.angle_beta   90.00
_cell.angle_gamma   90.00
#
_symmetry.space_group_name_H-M   'P 1'
#
loop_
_entity.id
_entity.type
_entity.pdbx_description
1 polymer ?
#
loop_
_entity_poly.entity_id
_entity_poly.type
_entity_poly.pdbx_seq_one_letter_code
_entity_poly.pdbx_strand_id
1 'polypeptide(L)'
;MDKVLIAMSGGVDSSVAAFLMKEQGCECIGATMKLFHNEDIGVSRTKTCCSLEDVEDARLVALRLGIPYYVFNFSDDFKGQVIDRFISSYERGATPNPCIDCNRYLKFERLYERARILGCDAIVTGHYARIEQENGRWLLKKSLDESKDQSYVLYSLTQDQLAHTRLPLGAMHKSETRRIAEEQGFYNADKPDSQDICFVPDGDYAGFIARYTGRDCPAGDFVDESGRVLGRHKGIVHYTVGQRKGLGIAADAPLYVKRIDAAENRVVLSGNDALFSRELMANDFNWIAYDVPPRELRATARVRYHQREQAATVTVLEDGRVHLVFDEPQRAITPGQAVVLYDGDTVLGGGAIL
;
A
#
# COMPACT_ATOMS: atom_id res chain seq x y z
N MET A 1 24.07 11.31 -18.93
CA MET A 1 22.73 11.92 -18.72
C MET A 1 21.81 10.74 -18.48
N ASP A 2 21.22 10.64 -17.29
CA ASP A 2 20.39 9.49 -16.94
C ASP A 2 19.08 9.55 -17.76
N LYS A 3 18.68 8.40 -18.29
CA LYS A 3 17.40 8.23 -18.96
C LYS A 3 16.41 7.60 -18.01
N VAL A 4 15.25 8.23 -17.77
CA VAL A 4 14.31 7.79 -16.74
C VAL A 4 12.89 7.58 -17.26
N LEU A 5 12.21 6.56 -16.76
CA LEU A 5 10.79 6.32 -17.00
C LEU A 5 9.98 6.80 -15.80
N ILE A 6 9.09 7.75 -16.00
CA ILE A 6 8.31 8.39 -14.94
C ILE A 6 6.91 7.79 -14.91
N ALA A 7 6.55 7.19 -13.78
CA ALA A 7 5.20 6.69 -13.53
C ALA A 7 4.25 7.87 -13.30
N MET A 8 3.46 8.22 -14.31
CA MET A 8 2.52 9.33 -14.30
C MET A 8 1.10 8.80 -14.09
N SER A 9 0.53 9.10 -12.93
CA SER A 9 -0.83 8.65 -12.54
C SER A 9 -1.93 9.67 -12.86
N GLY A 10 -1.59 10.82 -13.47
CA GLY A 10 -2.51 11.94 -13.63
C GLY A 10 -2.70 12.78 -12.35
N GLY A 11 -2.03 12.44 -11.26
CA GLY A 11 -2.02 13.21 -10.01
C GLY A 11 -0.89 14.25 -9.98
N VAL A 12 -1.03 15.25 -9.10
CA VAL A 12 -0.08 16.37 -8.94
C VAL A 12 1.33 15.88 -8.61
N ASP A 13 1.47 14.87 -7.75
CA ASP A 13 2.77 14.39 -7.30
C ASP A 13 3.61 13.80 -8.45
N SER A 14 3.01 12.96 -9.28
CA SER A 14 3.70 12.39 -10.43
C SER A 14 4.07 13.45 -11.50
N SER A 15 3.25 14.50 -11.61
CA SER A 15 3.50 15.62 -12.53
C SER A 15 4.71 16.45 -12.09
N VAL A 16 4.79 16.76 -10.78
CA VAL A 16 5.93 17.49 -10.21
C VAL A 16 7.20 16.63 -10.21
N ALA A 17 7.08 15.33 -9.95
CA ALA A 17 8.21 14.42 -10.07
C ALA A 17 8.81 14.44 -11.51
N ALA A 18 7.94 14.44 -12.53
CA ALA A 18 8.37 14.54 -13.93
C ALA A 18 9.09 15.87 -14.22
N PHE A 19 8.54 16.97 -13.73
CA PHE A 19 9.15 18.30 -13.87
C PHE A 19 10.54 18.36 -13.23
N LEU A 20 10.67 17.91 -11.98
CA LEU A 20 11.93 17.93 -11.24
C LEU A 20 13.03 17.11 -11.93
N MET A 21 12.70 15.93 -12.47
CA MET A 21 13.67 15.11 -13.19
C MET A 21 14.13 15.79 -14.48
N LYS A 22 13.22 16.47 -15.19
CA LYS A 22 13.57 17.24 -16.39
C LYS A 22 14.47 18.42 -16.05
N GLU A 23 14.18 19.18 -14.99
CA GLU A 23 15.02 20.29 -14.51
C GLU A 23 16.43 19.82 -14.09
N GLN A 24 16.55 18.59 -13.58
CA GLN A 24 17.84 17.96 -13.29
C GLN A 24 18.60 17.53 -14.56
N GLY A 25 18.03 17.72 -15.74
CA GLY A 25 18.66 17.41 -17.02
C GLY A 25 18.54 15.94 -17.44
N CYS A 26 17.65 15.14 -16.85
CA CYS A 26 17.43 13.77 -17.28
C CYS A 26 16.70 13.68 -18.63
N GLU A 27 17.00 12.66 -19.43
CA GLU A 27 16.15 12.25 -20.54
C GLU A 27 14.91 11.54 -20.01
N CYS A 28 13.75 12.22 -20.04
CA CYS A 28 12.52 11.76 -19.41
C CYS A 28 11.56 11.13 -20.41
N ILE A 29 10.97 9.99 -20.03
CA ILE A 29 9.83 9.36 -20.70
C ILE A 29 8.69 9.26 -19.68
N GLY A 30 7.50 9.78 -19.99
CA GLY A 30 6.29 9.60 -19.16
C GLY A 30 5.58 8.29 -19.49
N ALA A 31 5.06 7.62 -18.47
CA ALA A 31 4.28 6.39 -18.66
C ALA A 31 3.11 6.30 -17.68
N THR A 32 1.92 6.00 -18.19
CA THR A 32 0.77 5.62 -17.36
C THR A 32 0.52 4.12 -17.46
N MET A 33 0.29 3.48 -16.34
CA MET A 33 -0.13 2.09 -16.25
C MET A 33 -1.67 2.02 -16.32
N LYS A 34 -2.21 1.38 -17.36
CA LYS A 34 -3.61 1.01 -17.39
C LYS A 34 -3.79 -0.28 -16.59
N LEU A 35 -4.41 -0.18 -15.40
CA LEU A 35 -4.48 -1.27 -14.42
C LEU A 35 -5.77 -2.10 -14.53
N PHE A 36 -6.88 -1.50 -14.95
CA PHE A 36 -8.18 -2.16 -15.10
C PHE A 36 -9.07 -1.42 -16.09
N HIS A 37 -10.15 -2.04 -16.52
CA HIS A 37 -11.25 -1.38 -17.20
C HIS A 37 -12.35 -1.08 -16.19
N ASN A 38 -13.04 0.05 -16.32
CA ASN A 38 -14.13 0.43 -15.40
C ASN A 38 -15.25 -0.64 -15.36
N GLU A 39 -15.45 -1.35 -16.44
CA GLU A 39 -16.41 -2.46 -16.56
C GLU A 39 -16.01 -3.63 -15.66
N ASP A 40 -14.72 -3.94 -15.57
CA ASP A 40 -14.19 -5.06 -14.77
C ASP A 40 -14.40 -4.86 -13.26
N ILE A 41 -14.44 -3.59 -12.81
CA ILE A 41 -14.63 -3.24 -11.40
C ILE A 41 -16.07 -2.81 -11.07
N GLY A 42 -16.99 -2.88 -12.06
CA GLY A 42 -18.42 -2.56 -11.88
C GLY A 42 -18.71 -1.09 -11.58
N VAL A 43 -17.81 -0.17 -11.96
CA VAL A 43 -17.96 1.28 -11.73
C VAL A 43 -18.30 1.96 -13.04
N SER A 44 -19.51 2.55 -13.11
CA SER A 44 -19.92 3.39 -14.23
C SER A 44 -19.17 4.73 -14.18
N ARG A 45 -18.27 4.99 -15.13
CA ARG A 45 -17.69 6.28 -15.57
C ARG A 45 -17.26 7.32 -14.50
N THR A 46 -16.95 6.97 -13.27
CA THR A 46 -16.55 7.92 -12.24
C THR A 46 -15.15 7.66 -11.71
N LYS A 47 -14.43 8.74 -11.50
CA LYS A 47 -13.12 8.99 -10.85
C LYS A 47 -12.41 7.77 -10.22
N THR A 48 -11.63 7.06 -11.01
CA THR A 48 -10.65 6.07 -10.54
C THR A 48 -9.26 6.51 -10.98
N CYS A 49 -8.19 6.18 -10.24
CA CYS A 49 -6.80 6.57 -10.55
C CYS A 49 -6.24 6.09 -11.90
N CYS A 50 -7.05 5.43 -12.73
CA CYS A 50 -6.74 4.99 -14.09
C CYS A 50 -7.88 5.32 -15.03
N SER A 51 -8.67 6.36 -14.72
CA SER A 51 -9.73 6.87 -15.58
C SER A 51 -9.14 7.44 -16.89
N LEU A 52 -9.95 7.55 -17.92
CA LEU A 52 -9.53 8.25 -19.15
C LEU A 52 -9.09 9.71 -18.85
N GLU A 53 -9.70 10.33 -17.83
CA GLU A 53 -9.33 11.67 -17.37
C GLU A 53 -7.92 11.69 -16.77
N ASP A 54 -7.54 10.70 -15.96
CA ASP A 54 -6.19 10.63 -15.38
C ASP A 54 -5.11 10.39 -16.44
N VAL A 55 -5.40 9.54 -17.43
CA VAL A 55 -4.52 9.31 -18.57
C VAL A 55 -4.35 10.59 -19.37
N GLU A 56 -5.44 11.34 -19.59
CA GLU A 56 -5.41 12.61 -20.30
C GLU A 56 -4.66 13.69 -19.51
N ASP A 57 -4.88 13.80 -18.20
CA ASP A 57 -4.13 14.71 -17.33
C ASP A 57 -2.62 14.43 -17.41
N ALA A 58 -2.22 13.17 -17.31
CA ALA A 58 -0.82 12.76 -17.43
C ALA A 58 -0.26 13.10 -18.82
N ARG A 59 -1.04 12.89 -19.89
CA ARG A 59 -0.66 13.21 -21.28
C ARG A 59 -0.46 14.71 -21.46
N LEU A 60 -1.36 15.53 -20.92
CA LEU A 60 -1.27 17.00 -21.03
C LEU A 60 -0.04 17.53 -20.29
N VAL A 61 0.29 16.98 -19.11
CA VAL A 61 1.52 17.33 -18.39
C VAL A 61 2.75 16.92 -19.19
N ALA A 62 2.79 15.71 -19.74
CA ALA A 62 3.89 15.22 -20.56
C ALA A 62 4.10 16.12 -21.81
N LEU A 63 3.00 16.50 -22.48
CA LEU A 63 3.04 17.43 -23.62
C LEU A 63 3.61 18.80 -23.22
N ARG A 64 3.15 19.35 -22.08
CA ARG A 64 3.66 20.63 -21.55
C ARG A 64 5.14 20.57 -21.23
N LEU A 65 5.60 19.45 -20.68
CA LEU A 65 7.00 19.20 -20.40
C LEU A 65 7.82 18.86 -21.66
N GLY A 66 7.18 18.58 -22.80
CA GLY A 66 7.86 18.19 -24.04
C GLY A 66 8.58 16.86 -23.93
N ILE A 67 8.01 15.90 -23.18
CA ILE A 67 8.56 14.54 -23.02
C ILE A 67 7.69 13.50 -23.74
N PRO A 68 8.28 12.43 -24.30
CA PRO A 68 7.53 11.30 -24.84
C PRO A 68 6.64 10.68 -23.77
N TYR A 69 5.46 10.19 -24.18
CA TYR A 69 4.49 9.61 -23.25
C TYR A 69 3.87 8.33 -23.80
N TYR A 70 3.76 7.31 -22.95
CA TYR A 70 3.21 6.01 -23.29
C TYR A 70 2.15 5.55 -22.27
N VAL A 71 1.23 4.70 -22.73
CA VAL A 71 0.29 3.99 -21.87
C VAL A 71 0.56 2.51 -22.00
N PHE A 72 0.91 1.85 -20.88
CA PHE A 72 1.13 0.41 -20.83
C PHE A 72 -0.07 -0.30 -20.23
N ASN A 73 -0.53 -1.33 -20.90
CA ASN A 73 -1.60 -2.18 -20.38
C ASN A 73 -1.02 -3.24 -19.43
N PHE A 74 -1.39 -3.15 -18.16
CA PHE A 74 -1.06 -4.11 -17.10
C PHE A 74 -2.32 -4.70 -16.44
N SER A 75 -3.46 -4.71 -17.14
CA SER A 75 -4.75 -5.15 -16.57
C SER A 75 -4.69 -6.61 -16.07
N ASP A 76 -4.08 -7.51 -16.84
CA ASP A 76 -3.97 -8.91 -16.47
C ASP A 76 -3.03 -9.11 -15.27
N ASP A 77 -1.88 -8.42 -15.25
CA ASP A 77 -0.95 -8.44 -14.12
C ASP A 77 -1.63 -7.87 -12.85
N PHE A 78 -2.38 -6.76 -12.98
CA PHE A 78 -3.10 -6.14 -11.87
C PHE A 78 -4.20 -7.04 -11.33
N LYS A 79 -4.94 -7.71 -12.22
CA LYS A 79 -5.94 -8.70 -11.84
C LYS A 79 -5.33 -9.78 -10.97
N GLY A 80 -4.30 -10.46 -11.46
CA GLY A 80 -3.70 -11.61 -10.77
C GLY A 80 -2.92 -11.23 -9.51
N GLN A 81 -2.12 -10.16 -9.57
CA GLN A 81 -1.19 -9.81 -8.49
C GLN A 81 -1.81 -8.91 -7.43
N VAL A 82 -2.89 -8.18 -7.73
CA VAL A 82 -3.50 -7.25 -6.79
C VAL A 82 -4.92 -7.64 -6.45
N ILE A 83 -5.83 -7.73 -7.45
CA ILE A 83 -7.25 -7.96 -7.16
C ILE A 83 -7.49 -9.38 -6.62
N ASP A 84 -6.98 -10.41 -7.29
CA ASP A 84 -7.21 -11.80 -6.87
C ASP A 84 -6.58 -12.09 -5.50
N ARG A 85 -5.42 -11.49 -5.20
CA ARG A 85 -4.78 -11.58 -3.88
C ARG A 85 -5.57 -10.84 -2.81
N PHE A 86 -6.11 -9.66 -3.12
CA PHE A 86 -6.99 -8.91 -2.24
C PHE A 86 -8.24 -9.71 -1.87
N ILE A 87 -8.94 -10.26 -2.86
CA ILE A 87 -10.14 -11.10 -2.66
C ILE A 87 -9.81 -12.33 -1.82
N SER A 88 -8.79 -13.07 -2.23
CA SER A 88 -8.36 -14.29 -1.52
C SER A 88 -7.98 -14.02 -0.05
N SER A 89 -7.40 -12.85 0.24
CA SER A 89 -7.08 -12.46 1.62
C SER A 89 -8.36 -12.25 2.45
N TYR A 90 -9.34 -11.52 1.92
CA TYR A 90 -10.63 -11.34 2.59
C TYR A 90 -11.39 -12.64 2.80
N GLU A 91 -11.38 -13.54 1.79
CA GLU A 91 -12.00 -14.87 1.89
C GLU A 91 -11.34 -15.74 2.98
N ARG A 92 -10.06 -15.50 3.30
CA ARG A 92 -9.36 -16.15 4.44
C ARG A 92 -9.49 -15.41 5.77
N GLY A 93 -10.28 -14.32 5.83
CA GLY A 93 -10.49 -13.53 7.04
C GLY A 93 -9.35 -12.56 7.37
N ALA A 94 -8.44 -12.34 6.44
CA ALA A 94 -7.36 -11.35 6.54
C ALA A 94 -7.75 -10.03 5.87
N THR A 95 -7.08 -8.93 6.25
CA THR A 95 -7.31 -7.60 5.67
C THR A 95 -6.03 -7.10 5.00
N PRO A 96 -5.86 -7.25 3.68
CA PRO A 96 -4.63 -6.87 2.97
C PRO A 96 -4.52 -5.37 2.76
N ASN A 97 -3.31 -4.91 2.42
CA ASN A 97 -3.07 -3.59 1.83
C ASN A 97 -2.65 -3.74 0.36
N PRO A 98 -3.58 -3.61 -0.60
CA PRO A 98 -3.31 -3.87 -2.02
C PRO A 98 -2.33 -2.86 -2.64
N CYS A 99 -2.10 -1.70 -2.02
CA CYS A 99 -1.09 -0.74 -2.48
C CYS A 99 0.33 -1.30 -2.36
N ILE A 100 0.59 -2.17 -1.37
CA ILE A 100 1.88 -2.86 -1.22
C ILE A 100 2.09 -3.82 -2.40
N ASP A 101 1.07 -4.64 -2.73
CA ASP A 101 1.15 -5.56 -3.87
C ASP A 101 1.29 -4.79 -5.21
N CYS A 102 0.55 -3.70 -5.39
CA CYS A 102 0.67 -2.83 -6.56
C CYS A 102 2.09 -2.24 -6.71
N ASN A 103 2.68 -1.77 -5.62
CA ASN A 103 4.06 -1.29 -5.63
C ASN A 103 5.03 -2.44 -5.97
N ARG A 104 4.94 -3.57 -5.23
CA ARG A 104 5.86 -4.72 -5.37
C ARG A 104 5.85 -5.29 -6.79
N TYR A 105 4.68 -5.65 -7.32
CA TYR A 105 4.55 -6.45 -8.54
C TYR A 105 4.36 -5.63 -9.82
N LEU A 106 3.75 -4.43 -9.73
CA LEU A 106 3.47 -3.65 -10.94
C LEU A 106 4.44 -2.48 -11.12
N LYS A 107 4.51 -1.56 -10.14
CA LYS A 107 5.31 -0.34 -10.31
C LYS A 107 6.80 -0.65 -10.33
N PHE A 108 7.28 -1.41 -9.36
CA PHE A 108 8.71 -1.65 -9.18
C PHE A 108 9.20 -2.98 -9.78
N GLU A 109 8.32 -3.78 -10.38
CA GLU A 109 8.68 -4.96 -11.16
C GLU A 109 8.30 -4.76 -12.64
N ARG A 110 7.00 -4.80 -13.01
CA ARG A 110 6.56 -4.74 -14.41
C ARG A 110 6.88 -3.42 -15.11
N LEU A 111 6.67 -2.29 -14.44
CA LEU A 111 7.02 -0.99 -15.05
C LEU A 111 8.53 -0.83 -15.15
N TYR A 112 9.30 -1.35 -14.19
CA TYR A 112 10.77 -1.36 -14.27
C TYR A 112 11.28 -2.22 -15.43
N GLU A 113 10.68 -3.40 -15.68
CA GLU A 113 10.99 -4.19 -16.88
C GLU A 113 10.76 -3.39 -18.18
N ARG A 114 9.66 -2.62 -18.26
CA ARG A 114 9.40 -1.73 -19.41
C ARG A 114 10.43 -0.60 -19.51
N ALA A 115 10.85 -0.04 -18.39
CA ALA A 115 11.90 0.97 -18.36
C ALA A 115 13.22 0.42 -18.95
N ARG A 116 13.61 -0.77 -18.56
CA ARG A 116 14.81 -1.44 -19.11
C ARG A 116 14.73 -1.69 -20.62
N ILE A 117 13.56 -2.13 -21.12
CA ILE A 117 13.32 -2.33 -22.56
C ILE A 117 13.45 -1.02 -23.34
N LEU A 118 13.04 0.10 -22.75
CA LEU A 118 13.18 1.44 -23.34
C LEU A 118 14.57 2.06 -23.17
N GLY A 119 15.50 1.31 -22.55
CA GLY A 119 16.87 1.77 -22.29
C GLY A 119 16.93 2.85 -21.20
N CYS A 120 15.97 2.86 -20.25
CA CYS A 120 16.00 3.74 -19.10
C CYS A 120 16.84 3.15 -17.98
N ASP A 121 17.59 4.01 -17.29
CA ASP A 121 18.47 3.66 -16.17
C ASP A 121 17.67 3.49 -14.86
N ALA A 122 16.55 4.20 -14.72
CA ALA A 122 15.73 4.16 -13.52
C ALA A 122 14.25 4.45 -13.81
N ILE A 123 13.40 4.07 -12.85
CA ILE A 123 12.01 4.53 -12.75
C ILE A 123 11.89 5.67 -11.74
N VAL A 124 10.94 6.55 -11.99
CA VAL A 124 10.64 7.70 -11.13
C VAL A 124 9.18 7.63 -10.72
N THR A 125 8.89 7.87 -9.46
CA THR A 125 7.52 7.95 -8.96
C THR A 125 7.33 9.17 -8.05
N GLY A 126 6.09 9.61 -7.90
CA GLY A 126 5.70 10.67 -6.98
C GLY A 126 5.53 10.22 -5.53
N HIS A 127 6.18 9.13 -5.09
CA HIS A 127 6.10 8.73 -3.69
C HIS A 127 6.91 9.63 -2.77
N TYR A 128 6.39 9.87 -1.59
CA TYR A 128 7.06 10.57 -0.49
C TYR A 128 7.84 9.55 0.36
N ALA A 129 9.07 9.29 -0.03
CA ALA A 129 10.08 8.53 0.70
C ALA A 129 11.45 8.91 0.15
N ARG A 130 12.53 8.62 0.85
CA ARG A 130 13.90 8.88 0.39
C ARG A 130 14.62 7.57 0.14
N ILE A 131 15.49 7.57 -0.85
CA ILE A 131 16.42 6.47 -1.12
C ILE A 131 17.82 7.05 -1.04
N GLU A 132 18.65 6.49 -0.17
CA GLU A 132 20.02 6.93 0.05
C GLU A 132 20.97 5.72 -0.02
N GLN A 133 22.21 5.93 -0.44
CA GLN A 133 23.21 4.87 -0.44
C GLN A 133 24.19 5.10 0.70
N GLU A 134 24.30 4.13 1.61
CA GLU A 134 25.22 4.16 2.72
C GLU A 134 26.02 2.85 2.76
N ASN A 135 27.35 2.94 2.89
CA ASN A 135 28.24 1.77 2.96
C ASN A 135 28.03 0.73 1.85
N GLY A 136 27.69 1.18 0.64
CA GLY A 136 27.43 0.31 -0.53
C GLY A 136 26.04 -0.29 -0.59
N ARG A 137 25.17 -0.01 0.39
CA ARG A 137 23.81 -0.51 0.47
C ARG A 137 22.78 0.59 0.22
N TRP A 138 21.74 0.29 -0.52
CA TRP A 138 20.61 1.21 -0.71
C TRP A 138 19.63 1.10 0.44
N LEU A 139 19.32 2.23 1.05
CA LEU A 139 18.40 2.35 2.18
C LEU A 139 17.15 3.10 1.75
N LEU A 140 16.00 2.62 2.22
CA LEU A 140 14.73 3.35 2.14
C LEU A 140 14.55 4.12 3.44
N LYS A 141 14.26 5.41 3.33
CA LYS A 141 14.04 6.28 4.48
C LYS A 141 12.69 6.98 4.39
N LYS A 142 12.17 7.39 5.55
CA LYS A 142 10.97 8.22 5.63
C LYS A 142 11.14 9.50 4.84
N SER A 143 10.04 10.07 4.37
CA SER A 143 10.04 11.39 3.76
C SER A 143 10.33 12.50 4.76
N LEU A 144 10.73 13.68 4.26
CA LEU A 144 10.86 14.89 5.06
C LEU A 144 9.49 15.33 5.62
N ASP A 145 8.44 15.23 4.81
CA ASP A 145 7.06 15.46 5.25
C ASP A 145 6.48 14.19 5.87
N GLU A 146 6.60 14.05 7.20
CA GLU A 146 6.10 12.88 7.93
C GLU A 146 4.59 12.65 7.73
N SER A 147 3.81 13.71 7.46
CA SER A 147 2.37 13.61 7.23
C SER A 147 2.02 12.93 5.91
N LYS A 148 2.99 12.84 4.98
CA LYS A 148 2.88 12.22 3.65
C LYS A 148 3.76 11.01 3.48
N ASP A 149 4.48 10.58 4.52
CA ASP A 149 5.40 9.46 4.45
C ASP A 149 4.76 8.18 3.91
N GLN A 150 5.34 7.66 2.83
CA GLN A 150 4.90 6.45 2.14
C GLN A 150 5.91 5.30 2.22
N SER A 151 6.92 5.43 3.07
CA SER A 151 7.93 4.38 3.28
C SER A 151 7.32 3.04 3.68
N TYR A 152 6.20 3.06 4.43
CA TYR A 152 5.44 1.88 4.83
C TYR A 152 4.98 1.02 3.64
N VAL A 153 4.50 1.60 2.55
CA VAL A 153 4.01 0.83 1.39
C VAL A 153 5.11 0.49 0.38
N LEU A 154 6.36 0.86 0.69
CA LEU A 154 7.54 0.62 -0.15
C LEU A 154 8.53 -0.37 0.49
N TYR A 155 8.23 -0.92 1.67
CA TYR A 155 9.14 -1.82 2.39
C TYR A 155 9.54 -3.07 1.59
N SER A 156 8.74 -3.45 0.61
CA SER A 156 8.97 -4.66 -0.20
C SER A 156 9.97 -4.47 -1.34
N LEU A 157 10.54 -3.28 -1.52
CA LEU A 157 11.53 -3.01 -2.57
C LEU A 157 12.83 -3.74 -2.29
N THR A 158 13.34 -4.42 -3.32
CA THR A 158 14.65 -5.10 -3.29
C THR A 158 15.80 -4.10 -3.46
N GLN A 159 17.04 -4.52 -3.18
CA GLN A 159 18.23 -3.70 -3.40
C GLN A 159 18.38 -3.25 -4.85
N ASP A 160 18.11 -4.14 -5.82
CA ASP A 160 18.14 -3.80 -7.26
C ASP A 160 17.08 -2.75 -7.59
N GLN A 161 15.85 -2.91 -7.08
CA GLN A 161 14.76 -1.94 -7.30
C GLN A 161 15.08 -0.59 -6.67
N LEU A 162 15.64 -0.55 -5.46
CA LEU A 162 16.07 0.69 -4.81
C LEU A 162 17.17 1.40 -5.60
N ALA A 163 18.16 0.67 -6.12
CA ALA A 163 19.24 1.23 -6.93
C ALA A 163 18.73 1.96 -8.18
N HIS A 164 17.65 1.44 -8.77
CA HIS A 164 17.08 1.93 -10.02
C HIS A 164 15.76 2.71 -9.84
N THR A 165 15.53 3.24 -8.65
CA THR A 165 14.35 4.07 -8.32
C THR A 165 14.78 5.48 -7.92
N ARG A 166 14.00 6.48 -8.36
CA ARG A 166 14.16 7.89 -7.95
C ARG A 166 12.84 8.40 -7.38
N LEU A 167 12.91 9.00 -6.19
CA LEU A 167 11.76 9.53 -5.44
C LEU A 167 12.01 11.03 -5.17
N PRO A 168 11.85 11.91 -6.18
CA PRO A 168 12.28 13.30 -6.06
C PRO A 168 11.48 14.11 -5.02
N LEU A 169 10.28 13.63 -4.62
CA LEU A 169 9.44 14.31 -3.64
C LEU A 169 9.79 13.96 -2.18
N GLY A 170 10.63 12.97 -1.95
CA GLY A 170 10.95 12.49 -0.61
C GLY A 170 11.61 13.52 0.32
N ALA A 171 12.32 14.52 -0.24
CA ALA A 171 12.95 15.60 0.47
C ALA A 171 12.15 16.92 0.44
N MET A 172 10.84 16.85 0.15
CA MET A 172 9.98 18.03 -0.03
C MET A 172 8.72 17.93 0.85
N HIS A 173 8.19 19.10 1.25
CA HIS A 173 6.85 19.19 1.82
C HIS A 173 5.78 19.19 0.73
N LYS A 174 4.62 18.64 1.02
CA LYS A 174 3.47 18.60 0.08
C LYS A 174 3.04 20.00 -0.40
N SER A 175 3.12 21.00 0.48
CA SER A 175 2.84 22.39 0.12
C SER A 175 3.75 22.92 -0.99
N GLU A 176 5.02 22.53 -0.96
CA GLU A 176 6.00 22.91 -1.98
C GLU A 176 5.69 22.21 -3.31
N THR A 177 5.34 20.92 -3.28
CA THR A 177 4.90 20.18 -4.47
C THR A 177 3.69 20.86 -5.13
N ARG A 178 2.69 21.30 -4.36
CA ARG A 178 1.52 22.02 -4.90
C ARG A 178 1.91 23.38 -5.50
N ARG A 179 2.75 24.15 -4.79
CA ARG A 179 3.26 25.42 -5.30
C ARG A 179 3.97 25.26 -6.67
N ILE A 180 4.83 24.26 -6.80
CA ILE A 180 5.50 23.98 -8.09
C ILE A 180 4.48 23.64 -9.17
N ALA A 181 3.48 22.82 -8.88
CA ALA A 181 2.44 22.46 -9.84
C ALA A 181 1.66 23.69 -10.34
N GLU A 182 1.31 24.61 -9.44
CA GLU A 182 0.65 25.88 -9.74
C GLU A 182 1.55 26.79 -10.58
N GLU A 183 2.80 27.00 -10.17
CA GLU A 183 3.80 27.83 -10.89
C GLU A 183 4.07 27.30 -12.30
N GLN A 184 4.09 25.98 -12.47
CA GLN A 184 4.22 25.34 -13.77
C GLN A 184 2.92 25.32 -14.57
N GLY A 185 1.79 25.74 -13.99
CA GLY A 185 0.46 25.77 -14.62
C GLY A 185 0.01 24.39 -15.08
N PHE A 186 0.21 23.35 -14.24
CA PHE A 186 -0.30 22.02 -14.53
C PHE A 186 -1.81 21.97 -14.37
N TYR A 187 -2.53 21.33 -15.29
CA TYR A 187 -3.99 21.25 -15.30
C TYR A 187 -4.55 20.52 -14.07
N ASN A 188 -3.74 19.69 -13.43
CA ASN A 188 -4.10 18.88 -12.27
C ASN A 188 -3.55 19.44 -10.95
N ALA A 189 -3.08 20.70 -10.90
CA ALA A 189 -2.49 21.31 -9.69
C ALA A 189 -3.45 21.29 -8.49
N ASP A 190 -4.76 21.52 -8.71
CA ASP A 190 -5.80 21.52 -7.68
C ASP A 190 -6.40 20.14 -7.40
N LYS A 191 -5.93 19.09 -8.08
CA LYS A 191 -6.50 17.74 -7.92
C LYS A 191 -6.27 17.22 -6.49
N PRO A 192 -7.31 16.71 -5.81
CA PRO A 192 -7.15 16.13 -4.48
C PRO A 192 -6.28 14.86 -4.52
N ASP A 193 -5.62 14.59 -3.40
CA ASP A 193 -4.87 13.34 -3.26
C ASP A 193 -5.83 12.14 -3.26
N SER A 194 -5.39 11.02 -3.82
CA SER A 194 -6.14 9.76 -3.72
C SER A 194 -6.23 9.31 -2.26
N GLN A 195 -7.44 9.07 -1.77
CA GLN A 195 -7.69 8.78 -0.35
C GLN A 195 -7.95 7.30 -0.08
N ASP A 196 -8.29 6.50 -1.10
CA ASP A 196 -8.76 5.12 -0.94
C ASP A 196 -8.13 4.17 -1.97
N ILE A 197 -8.46 2.88 -1.87
CA ILE A 197 -8.05 1.85 -2.81
C ILE A 197 -8.61 2.17 -4.20
N CYS A 198 -7.74 2.33 -5.18
CA CYS A 198 -8.09 2.86 -6.50
C CYS A 198 -9.18 2.09 -7.25
N PHE A 199 -9.31 0.78 -7.01
CA PHE A 199 -10.33 -0.08 -7.63
C PHE A 199 -11.58 -0.30 -6.75
N VAL A 200 -11.64 0.31 -5.55
CA VAL A 200 -12.83 0.32 -4.66
C VAL A 200 -13.07 1.74 -4.17
N PRO A 201 -13.41 2.68 -5.06
CA PRO A 201 -13.47 4.11 -4.73
C PRO A 201 -14.64 4.48 -3.80
N ASP A 202 -15.62 3.60 -3.63
CA ASP A 202 -16.78 3.75 -2.74
C ASP A 202 -16.53 3.17 -1.34
N GLY A 203 -15.37 2.51 -1.11
CA GLY A 203 -15.02 1.84 0.14
C GLY A 203 -15.88 0.59 0.44
N ASP A 204 -16.74 0.16 -0.48
CA ASP A 204 -17.56 -1.05 -0.34
C ASP A 204 -16.78 -2.29 -0.84
N TYR A 205 -15.80 -2.72 -0.05
CA TYR A 205 -14.95 -3.88 -0.37
C TYR A 205 -15.76 -5.17 -0.58
N ALA A 206 -16.76 -5.41 0.25
CA ALA A 206 -17.58 -6.62 0.15
C ALA A 206 -18.48 -6.61 -1.10
N GLY A 207 -19.09 -5.46 -1.40
CA GLY A 207 -19.84 -5.29 -2.64
C GLY A 207 -18.95 -5.40 -3.87
N PHE A 208 -17.72 -4.88 -3.83
CA PHE A 208 -16.73 -5.08 -4.90
C PHE A 208 -16.43 -6.57 -5.09
N ILE A 209 -16.11 -7.32 -4.00
CA ILE A 209 -15.83 -8.76 -4.05
C ILE A 209 -16.99 -9.53 -4.67
N ALA A 210 -18.22 -9.26 -4.23
CA ALA A 210 -19.41 -9.92 -4.76
C ALA A 210 -19.61 -9.62 -6.27
N ARG A 211 -19.50 -8.36 -6.69
CA ARG A 211 -19.61 -7.97 -8.11
C ARG A 211 -18.53 -8.62 -8.97
N TYR A 212 -17.29 -8.59 -8.50
CA TYR A 212 -16.14 -9.09 -9.27
C TYR A 212 -16.14 -10.61 -9.40
N THR A 213 -16.48 -11.33 -8.33
CA THR A 213 -16.50 -12.81 -8.31
C THR A 213 -17.79 -13.40 -8.85
N GLY A 214 -18.87 -12.61 -8.93
CA GLY A 214 -20.23 -13.10 -9.22
C GLY A 214 -20.79 -14.03 -8.13
N ARG A 215 -20.19 -14.02 -6.92
CA ARG A 215 -20.59 -14.88 -5.79
C ARG A 215 -20.92 -14.04 -4.57
N ASP A 216 -22.02 -14.35 -3.91
CA ASP A 216 -22.32 -13.79 -2.60
C ASP A 216 -21.50 -14.49 -1.52
N CYS A 217 -21.07 -13.73 -0.53
CA CYS A 217 -20.41 -14.28 0.64
C CYS A 217 -21.45 -14.87 1.59
N PRO A 218 -21.29 -16.14 2.02
CA PRO A 218 -22.30 -16.80 2.86
C PRO A 218 -22.44 -16.11 4.21
N ALA A 219 -23.69 -15.91 4.64
CA ALA A 219 -23.98 -15.43 5.98
C ALA A 219 -23.54 -16.47 7.02
N GLY A 220 -23.03 -16.00 8.17
CA GLY A 220 -22.57 -16.85 9.26
C GLY A 220 -22.93 -16.28 10.62
N ASP A 221 -22.26 -16.74 11.67
CA ASP A 221 -22.59 -16.37 13.03
C ASP A 221 -21.59 -15.37 13.62
N PHE A 222 -22.10 -14.32 14.27
CA PHE A 222 -21.36 -13.61 15.28
C PHE A 222 -21.35 -14.45 16.56
N VAL A 223 -20.17 -14.64 17.12
CA VAL A 223 -20.01 -15.38 18.39
C VAL A 223 -19.18 -14.57 19.38
N ASP A 224 -19.36 -14.81 20.67
CA ASP A 224 -18.44 -14.30 21.68
C ASP A 224 -17.20 -15.23 21.81
N GLU A 225 -16.28 -14.87 22.72
CA GLU A 225 -15.05 -15.64 22.96
C GLU A 225 -15.30 -17.06 23.51
N SER A 226 -16.49 -17.32 24.07
CA SER A 226 -16.89 -18.66 24.53
C SER A 226 -17.52 -19.51 23.39
N GLY A 227 -17.77 -18.92 22.24
CA GLY A 227 -18.47 -19.56 21.11
C GLY A 227 -19.99 -19.42 21.15
N ARG A 228 -20.57 -18.68 22.11
CA ARG A 228 -22.01 -18.42 22.17
C ARG A 228 -22.41 -17.51 21.02
N VAL A 229 -23.46 -17.87 20.28
CA VAL A 229 -23.99 -17.08 19.17
C VAL A 229 -24.66 -15.81 19.69
N LEU A 230 -24.23 -14.67 19.12
CA LEU A 230 -24.75 -13.32 19.40
C LEU A 230 -25.69 -12.80 18.32
N GLY A 231 -25.61 -13.36 17.10
CA GLY A 231 -26.41 -12.96 15.96
C GLY A 231 -25.86 -13.49 14.65
N ARG A 232 -26.34 -12.93 13.52
CA ARG A 232 -25.95 -13.35 12.17
C ARG A 232 -25.21 -12.23 11.45
N HIS A 233 -24.12 -12.55 10.75
CA HIS A 233 -23.42 -11.63 9.89
C HIS A 233 -23.71 -11.88 8.40
N LYS A 234 -23.39 -10.91 7.53
CA LYS A 234 -23.66 -10.91 6.08
C LYS A 234 -22.61 -11.63 5.22
N GLY A 235 -21.60 -12.24 5.85
CA GLY A 235 -20.42 -12.80 5.23
C GLY A 235 -19.15 -12.20 5.83
N ILE A 236 -18.11 -13.02 6.04
CA ILE A 236 -16.88 -12.60 6.75
C ILE A 236 -16.15 -11.44 6.06
N VAL A 237 -16.25 -11.30 4.74
CA VAL A 237 -15.59 -10.26 3.95
C VAL A 237 -16.08 -8.84 4.26
N HIS A 238 -17.21 -8.70 4.97
CA HIS A 238 -17.73 -7.39 5.42
C HIS A 238 -17.04 -6.88 6.69
N TYR A 239 -16.13 -7.64 7.29
CA TYR A 239 -15.59 -7.34 8.62
C TYR A 239 -14.08 -7.31 8.62
N THR A 240 -13.55 -6.47 9.51
CA THR A 240 -12.11 -6.32 9.75
C THR A 240 -11.85 -6.29 11.25
N VAL A 241 -10.74 -6.86 11.69
CA VAL A 241 -10.31 -6.85 13.10
C VAL A 241 -10.25 -5.41 13.64
N GLY A 242 -10.90 -5.19 14.79
CA GLY A 242 -11.04 -3.89 15.43
C GLY A 242 -12.27 -3.07 14.99
N GLN A 243 -13.06 -3.56 14.03
CA GLN A 243 -14.29 -2.91 13.58
C GLN A 243 -15.35 -2.89 14.68
N ARG A 244 -15.97 -1.72 14.89
CA ARG A 244 -17.09 -1.51 15.85
C ARG A 244 -18.41 -1.27 15.15
N LYS A 245 -18.40 -0.46 14.07
CA LYS A 245 -19.62 -0.02 13.38
C LYS A 245 -20.10 -1.10 12.40
N GLY A 246 -21.41 -1.14 12.16
CA GLY A 246 -21.99 -2.03 11.14
C GLY A 246 -22.15 -3.48 11.55
N LEU A 247 -21.98 -3.83 12.84
CA LEU A 247 -22.18 -5.21 13.35
C LEU A 247 -23.66 -5.58 13.46
N GLY A 248 -24.55 -4.63 13.73
CA GLY A 248 -25.99 -4.87 13.88
C GLY A 248 -26.35 -5.71 15.10
N ILE A 249 -25.48 -5.79 16.11
CA ILE A 249 -25.69 -6.52 17.36
C ILE A 249 -26.06 -5.53 18.48
N ALA A 250 -27.18 -5.79 19.14
CA ALA A 250 -27.56 -5.10 20.37
C ALA A 250 -26.83 -5.73 21.56
N ALA A 251 -26.10 -4.92 22.33
CA ALA A 251 -25.37 -5.36 23.51
C ALA A 251 -25.27 -4.21 24.52
N ASP A 252 -25.12 -4.53 25.79
CA ASP A 252 -25.02 -3.56 26.89
C ASP A 252 -23.71 -2.73 26.83
N ALA A 253 -22.69 -3.27 26.20
CA ALA A 253 -21.39 -2.62 26.01
C ALA A 253 -20.94 -2.68 24.54
N PRO A 254 -20.08 -1.74 24.09
CA PRO A 254 -19.56 -1.77 22.73
C PRO A 254 -18.82 -3.07 22.41
N LEU A 255 -19.21 -3.71 21.31
CA LEU A 255 -18.55 -4.89 20.77
C LEU A 255 -17.67 -4.54 19.57
N TYR A 256 -16.60 -5.31 19.39
CA TYR A 256 -15.61 -5.16 18.34
C TYR A 256 -15.28 -6.52 17.72
N VAL A 257 -14.94 -6.52 16.45
CA VAL A 257 -14.39 -7.72 15.79
C VAL A 257 -13.02 -8.02 16.38
N LYS A 258 -12.90 -9.12 17.09
CA LYS A 258 -11.64 -9.61 17.66
C LYS A 258 -10.88 -10.49 16.66
N ARG A 259 -11.60 -11.41 16.00
CA ARG A 259 -11.03 -12.39 15.08
C ARG A 259 -12.08 -12.80 14.05
N ILE A 260 -11.62 -13.12 12.86
CA ILE A 260 -12.43 -13.72 11.79
C ILE A 260 -11.97 -15.16 11.63
N ASP A 261 -12.92 -16.11 11.74
CA ASP A 261 -12.71 -17.53 11.57
C ASP A 261 -13.33 -17.95 10.23
N ALA A 262 -12.50 -17.95 9.18
CA ALA A 262 -12.97 -18.25 7.84
C ALA A 262 -13.36 -19.73 7.68
N ALA A 263 -12.71 -20.65 8.40
CA ALA A 263 -13.01 -22.08 8.32
C ALA A 263 -14.41 -22.42 8.85
N GLU A 264 -14.81 -21.75 9.94
CA GLU A 264 -16.10 -21.95 10.59
C GLU A 264 -17.14 -20.89 10.15
N ASN A 265 -16.77 -19.99 9.24
CA ASN A 265 -17.58 -18.84 8.80
C ASN A 265 -18.15 -18.06 9.99
N ARG A 266 -17.29 -17.70 10.95
CA ARG A 266 -17.64 -16.99 12.19
C ARG A 266 -16.87 -15.70 12.35
N VAL A 267 -17.52 -14.70 12.95
CA VAL A 267 -16.88 -13.44 13.38
C VAL A 267 -16.94 -13.40 14.90
N VAL A 268 -15.79 -13.47 15.55
CA VAL A 268 -15.67 -13.42 17.00
C VAL A 268 -15.68 -11.99 17.47
N LEU A 269 -16.62 -11.65 18.36
CA LEU A 269 -16.77 -10.33 18.96
C LEU A 269 -16.29 -10.32 20.41
N SER A 270 -15.72 -9.20 20.83
CA SER A 270 -15.26 -8.99 22.21
C SER A 270 -15.38 -7.53 22.64
N GLY A 271 -15.13 -7.26 23.91
CA GLY A 271 -14.89 -5.90 24.40
C GLY A 271 -13.56 -5.33 23.85
N ASN A 272 -13.37 -4.01 24.03
CA ASN A 272 -12.20 -3.31 23.50
C ASN A 272 -10.85 -3.86 24.04
N ASP A 273 -10.82 -4.24 25.32
CA ASP A 273 -9.58 -4.63 25.99
C ASP A 273 -9.00 -5.94 25.43
N ALA A 274 -9.85 -6.81 24.91
CA ALA A 274 -9.44 -8.06 24.27
C ALA A 274 -8.81 -7.86 22.86
N LEU A 275 -8.79 -6.64 22.34
CA LEU A 275 -8.13 -6.30 21.07
C LEU A 275 -6.64 -6.01 21.22
N PHE A 276 -6.14 -5.86 22.44
CA PHE A 276 -4.75 -5.51 22.68
C PHE A 276 -3.86 -6.75 22.75
N SER A 277 -2.74 -6.74 22.03
CA SER A 277 -1.70 -7.77 22.08
C SER A 277 -0.32 -7.13 22.10
N ARG A 278 0.62 -7.75 22.81
CA ARG A 278 2.03 -7.37 22.77
C ARG A 278 2.81 -8.10 21.67
N GLU A 279 2.24 -9.14 21.08
CA GLU A 279 2.97 -10.03 20.19
C GLU A 279 2.31 -10.15 18.84
N LEU A 280 3.14 -10.30 17.81
CA LEU A 280 2.72 -10.72 16.50
C LEU A 280 3.79 -11.61 15.84
N MET A 281 3.32 -12.42 14.89
CA MET A 281 4.16 -13.13 13.94
C MET A 281 3.99 -12.56 12.54
N ALA A 282 5.07 -12.50 11.77
CA ALA A 282 5.05 -12.07 10.39
C ALA A 282 5.85 -13.03 9.50
N ASN A 283 5.48 -13.10 8.23
CA ASN A 283 6.21 -13.85 7.20
C ASN A 283 6.49 -12.98 5.96
N ASP A 284 7.01 -13.57 4.90
CA ASP A 284 7.38 -12.87 3.64
C ASP A 284 8.16 -11.57 3.92
N PHE A 285 9.16 -11.68 4.81
CA PHE A 285 9.89 -10.53 5.32
C PHE A 285 10.98 -10.10 4.33
N ASN A 286 10.94 -8.84 3.88
CA ASN A 286 11.99 -8.22 3.07
C ASN A 286 12.88 -7.35 3.97
N TRP A 287 14.19 -7.67 4.02
CA TRP A 287 15.17 -6.91 4.79
C TRP A 287 15.89 -5.90 3.89
N ILE A 288 15.59 -4.61 4.06
CA ILE A 288 16.25 -3.54 3.30
C ILE A 288 17.61 -3.20 3.89
N ALA A 289 17.70 -3.04 5.20
CA ALA A 289 18.92 -2.59 5.86
C ALA A 289 19.99 -3.69 6.04
N TYR A 290 19.65 -4.96 5.84
CA TYR A 290 20.54 -6.09 6.11
C TYR A 290 20.59 -7.07 4.95
N ASP A 291 21.77 -7.64 4.65
CA ASP A 291 21.86 -8.86 3.83
C ASP A 291 21.48 -10.09 4.67
N VAL A 292 22.00 -10.14 5.88
CA VAL A 292 21.64 -11.14 6.89
C VAL A 292 21.28 -10.36 8.15
N PRO A 293 19.99 -10.36 8.55
CA PRO A 293 19.59 -9.65 9.75
C PRO A 293 20.15 -10.32 11.02
N PRO A 294 20.42 -9.56 12.09
CA PRO A 294 20.74 -10.15 13.39
C PRO A 294 19.56 -11.00 13.89
N ARG A 295 19.88 -12.08 14.64
CA ARG A 295 18.84 -12.96 15.20
C ARG A 295 17.84 -12.22 16.10
N GLU A 296 18.32 -11.22 16.82
CA GLU A 296 17.52 -10.35 17.67
C GLU A 296 17.97 -8.90 17.51
N LEU A 297 17.01 -7.99 17.42
CA LEU A 297 17.27 -6.55 17.32
C LEU A 297 16.15 -5.74 18.00
N ARG A 298 16.50 -4.49 18.38
CA ARG A 298 15.52 -3.49 18.82
C ARG A 298 15.16 -2.61 17.62
N ALA A 299 13.86 -2.36 17.45
CA ALA A 299 13.35 -1.48 16.39
C ALA A 299 12.07 -0.80 16.86
N THR A 300 11.64 0.22 16.13
CA THR A 300 10.25 0.67 16.16
C THR A 300 9.48 0.01 15.03
N ALA A 301 8.19 -0.23 15.22
CA ALA A 301 7.36 -0.93 14.23
C ALA A 301 6.00 -0.24 14.04
N ARG A 302 5.52 -0.21 12.78
CA ARG A 302 4.13 0.13 12.42
C ARG A 302 3.42 -1.14 11.98
N VAL A 303 2.23 -1.39 12.51
CA VAL A 303 1.37 -2.51 12.09
C VAL A 303 0.19 -2.06 11.22
N ARG A 304 0.10 -0.76 10.91
CA ARG A 304 -0.84 -0.13 9.96
C ARG A 304 -0.24 1.14 9.39
N TYR A 305 -0.65 1.52 8.20
CA TYR A 305 -0.12 2.68 7.47
C TYR A 305 -0.16 3.99 8.28
N HIS A 306 -1.28 4.32 8.91
CA HIS A 306 -1.43 5.57 9.68
C HIS A 306 -1.12 5.45 11.18
N GLN A 307 -0.56 4.32 11.62
CA GLN A 307 -0.24 4.13 13.03
C GLN A 307 1.12 4.78 13.36
N ARG A 308 1.25 5.30 14.58
CA ARG A 308 2.54 5.71 15.11
C ARG A 308 3.41 4.50 15.42
N GLU A 309 4.70 4.65 15.25
CA GLU A 309 5.67 3.61 15.58
C GLU A 309 5.68 3.28 17.06
N GLN A 310 5.88 2.01 17.35
CA GLN A 310 5.96 1.49 18.71
C GLN A 310 7.21 0.63 18.85
N ALA A 311 7.93 0.81 19.98
CA ALA A 311 9.14 0.06 20.25
C ALA A 311 8.87 -1.42 20.46
N ALA A 312 9.71 -2.26 19.87
CA ALA A 312 9.58 -3.71 19.93
C ALA A 312 10.95 -4.40 19.94
N THR A 313 11.00 -5.59 20.56
CA THR A 313 12.05 -6.58 20.34
C THR A 313 11.63 -7.46 19.17
N VAL A 314 12.52 -7.63 18.20
CA VAL A 314 12.30 -8.37 16.97
C VAL A 314 13.21 -9.59 16.97
N THR A 315 12.66 -10.78 16.80
CA THR A 315 13.41 -12.05 16.72
C THR A 315 13.19 -12.71 15.36
N VAL A 316 14.26 -12.97 14.65
CA VAL A 316 14.26 -13.72 13.38
C VAL A 316 14.34 -15.21 13.68
N LEU A 317 13.34 -15.96 13.24
CA LEU A 317 13.24 -17.40 13.47
C LEU A 317 13.98 -18.18 12.38
N GLU A 318 14.32 -19.44 12.66
CA GLU A 318 15.05 -20.33 11.74
C GLU A 318 14.29 -20.61 10.42
N ASP A 319 12.97 -20.54 10.46
CA ASP A 319 12.10 -20.73 9.30
C ASP A 319 11.84 -19.43 8.50
N GLY A 320 12.54 -18.34 8.85
CA GLY A 320 12.43 -17.04 8.20
C GLY A 320 11.25 -16.19 8.64
N ARG A 321 10.39 -16.70 9.53
CA ARG A 321 9.37 -15.86 10.18
C ARG A 321 10.01 -14.90 11.16
N VAL A 322 9.30 -13.82 11.45
CA VAL A 322 9.75 -12.79 12.38
C VAL A 322 8.71 -12.65 13.50
N HIS A 323 9.18 -12.78 14.75
CA HIS A 323 8.40 -12.57 15.94
C HIS A 323 8.69 -11.20 16.53
N LEU A 324 7.65 -10.43 16.81
CA LEU A 324 7.76 -9.13 17.47
C LEU A 324 7.08 -9.18 18.84
N VAL A 325 7.77 -8.60 19.84
CA VAL A 325 7.23 -8.34 21.17
C VAL A 325 7.31 -6.82 21.42
N PHE A 326 6.17 -6.16 21.47
CA PHE A 326 6.05 -4.73 21.73
C PHE A 326 6.23 -4.39 23.19
N ASP A 327 6.85 -3.27 23.49
CA ASP A 327 6.97 -2.75 24.87
C ASP A 327 5.58 -2.40 25.44
N GLU A 328 4.67 -1.88 24.59
CA GLU A 328 3.28 -1.59 24.95
C GLU A 328 2.30 -2.37 24.06
N PRO A 329 1.15 -2.80 24.62
CA PRO A 329 0.16 -3.55 23.85
C PRO A 329 -0.36 -2.75 22.63
N GLN A 330 -0.44 -3.40 21.48
CA GLN A 330 -0.93 -2.82 20.25
C GLN A 330 -2.38 -3.24 19.99
N ARG A 331 -3.21 -2.26 19.65
CA ARG A 331 -4.64 -2.50 19.42
C ARG A 331 -4.89 -3.08 18.03
N ALA A 332 -5.65 -4.16 17.99
CA ALA A 332 -6.21 -4.74 16.75
C ALA A 332 -5.13 -5.04 15.70
N ILE A 333 -4.07 -5.77 16.10
CA ILE A 333 -3.12 -6.35 15.16
C ILE A 333 -3.90 -7.24 14.20
N THR A 334 -3.76 -6.98 12.89
CA THR A 334 -4.68 -7.53 11.89
C THR A 334 -3.92 -8.42 10.91
N PRO A 335 -4.25 -9.72 10.79
CA PRO A 335 -3.70 -10.59 9.77
C PRO A 335 -3.87 -10.02 8.36
N GLY A 336 -2.83 -10.13 7.53
CA GLY A 336 -2.80 -9.61 6.17
C GLY A 336 -2.34 -8.15 6.03
N GLN A 337 -2.31 -7.38 7.13
CA GLN A 337 -1.62 -6.09 7.13
C GLN A 337 -0.10 -6.30 7.15
N ALA A 338 0.66 -5.27 6.77
CA ALA A 338 2.11 -5.31 6.93
C ALA A 338 2.54 -4.91 8.35
N VAL A 339 3.66 -5.46 8.79
CA VAL A 339 4.49 -4.86 9.83
C VAL A 339 5.76 -4.33 9.18
N VAL A 340 6.08 -3.06 9.44
CA VAL A 340 7.28 -2.40 8.91
C VAL A 340 8.13 -1.88 10.05
N LEU A 341 9.42 -2.22 10.02
CA LEU A 341 10.41 -1.92 11.06
C LEU A 341 11.23 -0.69 10.69
N TYR A 342 11.52 0.13 11.69
CA TYR A 342 12.30 1.35 11.53
C TYR A 342 13.39 1.46 12.60
N ASP A 343 14.50 2.10 12.21
CA ASP A 343 15.49 2.68 13.11
C ASP A 343 15.65 4.15 12.74
N GLY A 344 15.15 5.05 13.61
CA GLY A 344 15.03 6.46 13.27
C GLY A 344 14.16 6.70 12.03
N ASP A 345 14.74 7.22 10.95
CA ASP A 345 14.07 7.43 9.66
C ASP A 345 14.28 6.29 8.66
N THR A 346 15.13 5.32 8.98
CA THR A 346 15.50 4.22 8.08
C THR A 346 14.54 3.04 8.22
N VAL A 347 14.03 2.55 7.09
CA VAL A 347 13.26 1.29 7.02
C VAL A 347 14.23 0.12 7.09
N LEU A 348 14.13 -0.68 8.16
CA LEU A 348 14.94 -1.90 8.31
C LEU A 348 14.42 -3.03 7.44
N GLY A 349 13.12 -3.13 7.31
CA GLY A 349 12.42 -4.16 6.54
C GLY A 349 10.96 -4.24 6.91
N GLY A 350 10.25 -5.23 6.38
CA GLY A 350 8.85 -5.46 6.70
C GLY A 350 8.35 -6.79 6.15
N GLY A 351 7.18 -7.22 6.61
CA GLY A 351 6.55 -8.47 6.22
C GLY A 351 5.05 -8.46 6.45
N ALA A 352 4.37 -9.55 6.08
CA ALA A 352 2.93 -9.72 6.27
C ALA A 352 2.63 -10.32 7.64
N ILE A 353 1.70 -9.72 8.38
CA ILE A 353 1.20 -10.19 9.69
C ILE A 353 0.36 -11.46 9.47
N LEU A 354 0.66 -12.52 10.28
CA LEU A 354 -0.01 -13.80 10.27
C LEU A 354 -1.25 -13.85 11.18
#